data_7691dd3e8421cee9bb0a432d6314488c
#
_entry.id   7691dd3e8421cee9bb0a432d6314488c
#
_cell.length_a   1.000
_cell.length_b   1.000
_cell.length_c   1.000
_cell.angle_alpha   90.00
_cell.angle_beta   90.00
_cell.angle_gamma   90.00
#
_symmetry.space_group_name_H-M   'P 1'
#
loop_
_entity.id
_entity.type
_entity.pdbx_description
1 polymer ?
#
loop_
_entity_poly.entity_id
_entity_poly.type
_entity_poly.pdbx_seq_one_letter_code
_entity_poly.pdbx_strand_id
1 'polypeptide(L)'
;MDSINFNLAEYILKESEHVRKIYDDRVVQTRILERYALIATGGIWSWSATHVDSPEVRLLKWMPAIITFLFGIRAWGNSKAIQAARDYLENIENYISLPENLGWGKYIKNNQEPRLALTAYLFWAILQILTVLIPIFYG
;
A
#
# COMPACT_ATOMS: atom_id res chain seq x y z
N MET A 1 -26.72 -25.24 -25.40
CA MET A 1 -25.87 -24.03 -25.44
C MET A 1 -25.94 -23.24 -24.10
N ASP A 2 -27.06 -23.30 -23.38
CA ASP A 2 -27.31 -22.50 -22.19
C ASP A 2 -26.51 -22.89 -20.93
N SER A 3 -26.14 -24.16 -20.77
CA SER A 3 -25.36 -24.63 -19.61
C SER A 3 -23.90 -24.15 -19.59
N ILE A 4 -23.28 -23.93 -20.77
CA ILE A 4 -21.91 -23.43 -20.89
C ILE A 4 -21.86 -21.94 -20.56
N ASN A 5 -22.87 -21.17 -20.98
CA ASN A 5 -22.96 -19.75 -20.69
C ASN A 5 -23.23 -19.47 -19.21
N PHE A 6 -24.02 -20.30 -18.54
CA PHE A 6 -24.27 -20.19 -17.10
C PHE A 6 -23.01 -20.47 -16.29
N ASN A 7 -22.24 -21.51 -16.64
CA ASN A 7 -20.96 -21.82 -15.99
C ASN A 7 -19.91 -20.71 -16.17
N LEU A 8 -19.85 -20.06 -17.32
CA LEU A 8 -18.93 -18.96 -17.59
C LEU A 8 -19.27 -17.72 -16.75
N ALA A 9 -20.55 -17.36 -16.66
CA ALA A 9 -21.01 -16.23 -15.86
C ALA A 9 -20.72 -16.43 -14.37
N GLU A 10 -20.99 -17.62 -13.84
CA GLU A 10 -20.69 -17.96 -12.46
C GLU A 10 -19.18 -17.94 -12.18
N TYR A 11 -18.36 -18.45 -13.10
CA TYR A 11 -16.91 -18.39 -13.01
C TYR A 11 -16.40 -16.94 -12.96
N ILE A 12 -16.84 -16.08 -13.87
CA ILE A 12 -16.47 -14.67 -13.93
C ILE A 12 -16.87 -13.94 -12.63
N LEU A 13 -18.03 -14.24 -12.09
CA LEU A 13 -18.50 -13.65 -10.83
C LEU A 13 -17.58 -14.01 -9.67
N LYS A 14 -17.30 -15.30 -9.48
CA LYS A 14 -16.40 -15.80 -8.42
C LYS A 14 -14.98 -15.24 -8.56
N GLU A 15 -14.48 -15.19 -9.78
CA GLU A 15 -13.16 -14.62 -10.09
C GLU A 15 -13.10 -13.14 -9.72
N SER A 16 -14.12 -12.36 -10.12
CA SER A 16 -14.18 -10.93 -9.78
C SER A 16 -14.28 -10.67 -8.27
N GLU A 17 -15.01 -11.48 -7.52
CA GLU A 17 -15.08 -11.41 -6.06
C GLU A 17 -13.72 -11.74 -5.42
N HIS A 18 -13.03 -12.76 -5.91
CA HIS A 18 -11.71 -13.13 -5.43
C HIS A 18 -10.69 -12.01 -5.64
N VAL A 19 -10.67 -11.41 -6.83
CA VAL A 19 -9.75 -10.32 -7.15
C VAL A 19 -10.06 -9.05 -6.34
N ARG A 20 -11.33 -8.72 -6.11
CA ARG A 20 -11.72 -7.62 -5.20
C ARG A 20 -11.22 -7.85 -3.79
N LYS A 21 -11.33 -9.05 -3.27
CA LYS A 21 -10.80 -9.41 -1.96
C LYS A 21 -9.28 -9.22 -1.89
N ILE A 22 -8.54 -9.65 -2.92
CA ILE A 22 -7.08 -9.42 -3.00
C ILE A 22 -6.79 -7.91 -2.96
N TYR A 23 -7.51 -7.10 -3.71
CA TYR A 23 -7.37 -5.65 -3.71
C TYR A 23 -7.56 -5.07 -2.30
N ASP A 24 -8.67 -5.39 -1.65
CA ASP A 24 -9.01 -4.90 -0.31
C ASP A 24 -7.96 -5.31 0.73
N ASP A 25 -7.53 -6.57 0.70
CA ASP A 25 -6.48 -7.09 1.59
C ASP A 25 -5.16 -6.33 1.41
N ARG A 26 -4.77 -5.98 0.17
CA ARG A 26 -3.54 -5.21 -0.11
C ARG A 26 -3.65 -3.76 0.36
N VAL A 27 -4.80 -3.14 0.22
CA VAL A 27 -5.05 -1.78 0.74
C VAL A 27 -4.95 -1.77 2.26
N VAL A 28 -5.56 -2.75 2.94
CA VAL A 28 -5.49 -2.89 4.40
C VAL A 28 -4.04 -3.13 4.86
N GLN A 29 -3.31 -4.02 4.19
CA GLN A 29 -1.89 -4.28 4.51
C GLN A 29 -1.03 -3.01 4.38
N THR A 30 -1.26 -2.17 3.39
CA THR A 30 -0.52 -0.91 3.22
C THR A 30 -0.76 0.02 4.41
N ARG A 31 -2.01 0.19 4.85
CA ARG A 31 -2.34 1.00 6.04
C ARG A 31 -1.73 0.45 7.33
N ILE A 32 -1.65 -0.87 7.45
CA ILE A 32 -1.00 -1.53 8.60
C ILE A 32 0.51 -1.22 8.60
N LEU A 33 1.17 -1.28 7.45
CA LEU A 33 2.59 -0.93 7.32
C LEU A 33 2.87 0.52 7.71
N GLU A 34 2.01 1.46 7.27
CA GLU A 34 2.11 2.87 7.65
C GLU A 34 2.03 3.07 9.17
N ARG A 35 1.07 2.42 9.83
CA ARG A 35 0.94 2.48 11.30
C ARG A 35 2.16 1.90 12.01
N TYR A 36 2.65 0.74 11.58
CA TYR A 36 3.84 0.13 12.18
C TYR A 36 5.10 0.95 11.95
N ALA A 37 5.25 1.59 10.79
CA ALA A 37 6.36 2.50 10.52
C ALA A 37 6.36 3.68 11.50
N LEU A 38 5.20 4.29 11.74
CA LEU A 38 5.05 5.40 12.69
C LEU A 38 5.33 4.96 14.14
N ILE A 39 4.77 3.83 14.57
CA ILE A 39 4.97 3.31 15.93
C ILE A 39 6.44 2.95 16.16
N ALA A 40 7.07 2.24 15.25
CA ALA A 40 8.47 1.85 15.36
C ALA A 40 9.39 3.07 15.38
N THR A 41 9.17 4.02 14.46
CA THR A 41 9.96 5.26 14.38
C THR A 41 9.80 6.10 15.64
N GLY A 42 8.56 6.34 16.09
CA GLY A 42 8.28 7.11 17.30
C GLY A 42 8.82 6.44 18.56
N GLY A 43 8.70 5.12 18.68
CA GLY A 43 9.24 4.35 19.80
C GLY A 43 10.77 4.44 19.89
N ILE A 44 11.48 4.25 18.76
CA ILE A 44 12.95 4.35 18.74
C ILE A 44 13.42 5.77 19.07
N TRP A 45 12.79 6.79 18.50
CA TRP A 45 13.16 8.17 18.80
C TRP A 45 12.86 8.57 20.24
N SER A 46 11.71 8.16 20.76
CA SER A 46 11.36 8.40 22.18
C SER A 46 12.37 7.77 23.12
N TRP A 47 12.76 6.52 22.85
CA TRP A 47 13.79 5.83 23.63
C TRP A 47 15.16 6.52 23.49
N SER A 48 15.57 6.88 22.28
CA SER A 48 16.84 7.57 22.01
C SER A 48 16.92 8.92 22.73
N ALA A 49 15.81 9.64 22.85
CA ALA A 49 15.76 10.93 23.52
C ALA A 49 15.97 10.83 25.05
N THR A 50 15.65 9.66 25.64
CA THR A 50 15.85 9.42 27.10
C THR A 50 17.20 8.80 27.44
N HIS A 51 17.99 8.34 26.44
CA HIS A 51 19.26 7.63 26.63
C HIS A 51 20.40 8.27 25.82
N VAL A 52 20.46 9.60 25.82
CA VAL A 52 21.38 10.38 24.96
C VAL A 52 22.84 10.01 25.14
N ASP A 53 23.25 9.65 26.35
CA ASP A 53 24.66 9.39 26.72
C ASP A 53 25.11 7.95 26.42
N SER A 54 24.21 7.07 25.93
CA SER A 54 24.58 5.69 25.67
C SER A 54 25.20 5.54 24.27
N PRO A 55 26.32 4.80 24.12
CA PRO A 55 27.00 4.62 22.83
C PRO A 55 26.14 3.91 21.80
N GLU A 56 25.19 3.08 22.24
CA GLU A 56 24.25 2.34 21.40
C GLU A 56 23.28 3.27 20.66
N VAL A 57 22.97 4.42 21.25
CA VAL A 57 22.03 5.41 20.66
C VAL A 57 22.54 5.90 19.31
N ARG A 58 23.86 6.00 19.13
CA ARG A 58 24.43 6.47 17.85
C ARG A 58 24.03 5.56 16.67
N LEU A 59 23.99 4.25 16.86
CA LEU A 59 23.57 3.30 15.84
C LEU A 59 22.03 3.23 15.75
N LEU A 60 21.34 3.23 16.89
CA LEU A 60 19.88 3.13 16.95
C LEU A 60 19.16 4.31 16.31
N LYS A 61 19.76 5.51 16.30
CA LYS A 61 19.20 6.69 15.61
C LYS A 61 18.96 6.44 14.12
N TRP A 62 19.70 5.53 13.47
CA TRP A 62 19.55 5.19 12.05
C TRP A 62 18.55 4.07 11.79
N MET A 63 18.16 3.31 12.80
CA MET A 63 17.20 2.21 12.67
C MET A 63 15.85 2.64 12.07
N PRO A 64 15.26 3.80 12.43
CA PRO A 64 14.05 4.28 11.79
C PRO A 64 14.19 4.44 10.27
N ALA A 65 15.33 4.93 9.77
CA ALA A 65 15.57 5.09 8.34
C ALA A 65 15.59 3.74 7.62
N ILE A 66 16.21 2.72 8.22
CA ILE A 66 16.25 1.36 7.68
C ILE A 66 14.85 0.74 7.68
N ILE A 67 14.12 0.85 8.78
CA ILE A 67 12.77 0.28 8.93
C ILE A 67 11.82 0.93 7.92
N THR A 68 11.81 2.25 7.82
CA THR A 68 10.94 2.98 6.89
C THR A 68 11.28 2.68 5.44
N PHE A 69 12.56 2.52 5.12
CA PHE A 69 13.00 2.10 3.78
C PHE A 69 12.47 0.71 3.41
N LEU A 70 12.64 -0.28 4.29
CA LEU A 70 12.15 -1.65 4.05
C LEU A 70 10.62 -1.71 3.94
N PHE A 71 9.92 -0.99 4.80
CA PHE A 71 8.45 -0.91 4.72
C PHE A 71 7.99 -0.16 3.48
N GLY A 72 8.71 0.88 3.05
CA GLY A 72 8.46 1.60 1.81
C GLY A 72 8.57 0.70 0.58
N ILE A 73 9.60 -0.14 0.50
CA ILE A 73 9.75 -1.15 -0.58
C ILE A 73 8.55 -2.10 -0.59
N ARG A 74 8.13 -2.59 0.58
CA ARG A 74 6.98 -3.49 0.69
C ARG A 74 5.67 -2.80 0.31
N ALA A 75 5.47 -1.54 0.72
CA ALA A 75 4.32 -0.74 0.33
C ALA A 75 4.28 -0.50 -1.19
N TRP A 76 5.43 -0.26 -1.80
CA TRP A 76 5.54 -0.15 -3.26
C TRP A 76 5.15 -1.45 -3.97
N GLY A 77 5.60 -2.61 -3.47
CA GLY A 77 5.19 -3.92 -3.98
C GLY A 77 3.66 -4.15 -3.86
N ASN A 78 3.06 -3.75 -2.73
CA ASN A 78 1.61 -3.80 -2.55
C ASN A 78 0.88 -2.88 -3.56
N SER A 79 1.40 -1.67 -3.82
CA SER A 79 0.82 -0.75 -4.80
C SER A 79 0.82 -1.34 -6.21
N LYS A 80 1.87 -2.06 -6.59
CA LYS A 80 1.92 -2.79 -7.87
C LYS A 80 0.89 -3.92 -7.95
N ALA A 81 0.71 -4.67 -6.85
CA ALA A 81 -0.29 -5.74 -6.78
C ALA A 81 -1.74 -5.16 -6.85
N ILE A 82 -1.98 -4.02 -6.20
CA ILE A 82 -3.25 -3.28 -6.27
C ILE A 82 -3.55 -2.87 -7.72
N GLN A 83 -2.56 -2.28 -8.43
CA GLN A 83 -2.70 -1.90 -9.83
C GLN A 83 -3.02 -3.10 -10.71
N ALA A 84 -2.28 -4.20 -10.55
CA ALA A 84 -2.51 -5.42 -11.33
C ALA A 84 -3.91 -6.02 -11.10
N ALA A 85 -4.38 -6.06 -9.85
CA ALA A 85 -5.73 -6.54 -9.52
C ALA A 85 -6.82 -5.66 -10.16
N ARG A 86 -6.65 -4.34 -10.11
CA ARG A 86 -7.56 -3.40 -10.77
C ARG A 86 -7.58 -3.57 -12.28
N ASP A 87 -6.40 -3.61 -12.93
CA ASP A 87 -6.29 -3.76 -14.39
C ASP A 87 -6.91 -5.07 -14.85
N TYR A 88 -6.79 -6.12 -14.06
CA TYR A 88 -7.44 -7.39 -14.31
C TYR A 88 -8.98 -7.29 -14.24
N LEU A 89 -9.50 -6.61 -13.22
CA LEU A 89 -10.95 -6.38 -13.12
C LEU A 89 -11.49 -5.51 -14.26
N GLU A 90 -10.77 -4.47 -14.66
CA GLU A 90 -11.12 -3.65 -15.81
C GLU A 90 -11.17 -4.50 -17.09
N ASN A 91 -10.23 -5.44 -17.27
CA ASN A 91 -10.25 -6.36 -18.42
C ASN A 91 -11.48 -7.29 -18.41
N ILE A 92 -11.88 -7.82 -17.25
CA ILE A 92 -13.10 -8.60 -17.11
C ILE A 92 -14.33 -7.74 -17.48
N GLU A 93 -14.40 -6.52 -16.94
CA GLU A 93 -15.51 -5.58 -17.22
C GLU A 93 -15.61 -5.22 -18.69
N ASN A 94 -14.48 -5.05 -19.38
CA ASN A 94 -14.44 -4.82 -20.82
C ASN A 94 -14.87 -6.06 -21.61
N TYR A 95 -14.46 -7.26 -21.18
CA TYR A 95 -14.85 -8.51 -21.83
C TYR A 95 -16.35 -8.75 -21.81
N ILE A 96 -17.03 -8.42 -20.69
CA ILE A 96 -18.48 -8.53 -20.58
C ILE A 96 -19.23 -7.30 -21.09
N SER A 97 -18.51 -6.35 -21.71
CA SER A 97 -19.07 -5.13 -22.32
C SER A 97 -19.92 -4.28 -21.37
N LEU A 98 -19.51 -4.17 -20.09
CA LEU A 98 -20.17 -3.29 -19.13
C LEU A 98 -20.07 -1.81 -19.54
N PRO A 99 -21.17 -1.04 -19.43
CA PRO A 99 -21.15 0.40 -19.64
C PRO A 99 -20.09 1.10 -18.78
N GLU A 100 -19.53 2.24 -19.27
CA GLU A 100 -18.44 2.95 -18.60
C GLU A 100 -18.76 3.42 -17.18
N ASN A 101 -20.03 3.63 -16.87
CA ASN A 101 -20.52 4.02 -15.55
C ASN A 101 -20.83 2.83 -14.63
N LEU A 102 -20.76 1.60 -15.14
CA LEU A 102 -21.03 0.36 -14.41
C LEU A 102 -19.78 -0.51 -14.45
N GLY A 103 -18.94 -0.41 -13.46
CA GLY A 103 -17.76 -1.22 -13.32
C GLY A 103 -16.93 -0.75 -12.15
N TRP A 104 -16.61 -1.65 -11.26
CA TRP A 104 -15.83 -1.31 -10.06
C TRP A 104 -14.38 -0.94 -10.42
N GLY A 105 -13.76 -1.67 -11.34
CA GLY A 105 -12.39 -1.40 -11.81
C GLY A 105 -12.30 -0.03 -12.48
N LYS A 106 -13.22 0.28 -13.39
CA LYS A 106 -13.31 1.59 -14.04
C LYS A 106 -13.61 2.73 -13.06
N TYR A 107 -14.51 2.50 -12.10
CA TYR A 107 -14.87 3.48 -11.09
C TYR A 107 -13.67 3.84 -10.21
N ILE A 108 -12.92 2.86 -9.71
CA ILE A 108 -11.74 3.08 -8.88
C ILE A 108 -10.67 3.84 -9.64
N LYS A 109 -10.37 3.41 -10.88
CA LYS A 109 -9.38 4.06 -11.74
C LYS A 109 -9.66 5.55 -11.94
N ASN A 110 -10.92 5.89 -12.20
CA ASN A 110 -11.30 7.26 -12.52
C ASN A 110 -11.45 8.18 -11.28
N ASN A 111 -11.83 7.63 -10.13
CA ASN A 111 -12.26 8.45 -9.00
C ASN A 111 -11.35 8.40 -7.77
N GLN A 112 -10.68 7.29 -7.51
CA GLN A 112 -9.98 7.11 -6.23
C GLN A 112 -8.46 6.97 -6.35
N GLU A 113 -7.97 6.38 -7.42
CA GLU A 113 -6.59 5.96 -7.49
C GLU A 113 -5.54 7.06 -7.51
N PRO A 114 -5.71 8.16 -8.29
CA PRO A 114 -4.65 9.18 -8.37
C PRO A 114 -4.42 9.87 -7.02
N ARG A 115 -5.47 10.04 -6.20
CA ARG A 115 -5.37 10.68 -4.88
C ARG A 115 -4.76 9.75 -3.83
N LEU A 116 -5.20 8.49 -3.79
CA LEU A 116 -4.69 7.51 -2.82
C LEU A 116 -3.22 7.17 -3.08
N ALA A 117 -2.83 7.00 -4.35
CA ALA A 117 -1.44 6.76 -4.70
C ALA A 117 -0.55 7.94 -4.32
N LEU A 118 -0.95 9.16 -4.62
CA LEU A 118 -0.20 10.37 -4.29
C LEU A 118 -0.01 10.53 -2.77
N THR A 119 -1.06 10.34 -1.98
CA THR A 119 -0.98 10.46 -0.52
C THR A 119 -0.05 9.39 0.09
N ALA A 120 -0.10 8.16 -0.41
CA ALA A 120 0.80 7.10 0.04
C ALA A 120 2.26 7.41 -0.31
N TYR A 121 2.55 7.87 -1.54
CA TYR A 121 3.91 8.26 -1.93
C TYR A 121 4.44 9.44 -1.10
N LEU A 122 3.62 10.45 -0.88
CA LEU A 122 3.98 11.59 -0.04
C LEU A 122 4.26 11.16 1.41
N PHE A 123 3.44 10.30 1.97
CA PHE A 123 3.65 9.76 3.32
C PHE A 123 5.03 9.09 3.43
N TRP A 124 5.34 8.15 2.53
CA TRP A 124 6.62 7.43 2.58
C TRP A 124 7.82 8.34 2.30
N ALA A 125 7.70 9.29 1.35
CA ALA A 125 8.75 10.25 1.06
C ALA A 125 9.04 11.16 2.25
N ILE A 126 8.01 11.74 2.86
CA ILE A 126 8.15 12.61 4.02
C ILE A 126 8.76 11.84 5.21
N LEU A 127 8.23 10.66 5.49
CA LEU A 127 8.72 9.83 6.59
C LEU A 127 10.19 9.43 6.38
N GLN A 128 10.58 9.06 5.16
CA GLN A 128 11.95 8.72 4.84
C GLN A 128 12.89 9.92 4.97
N ILE A 129 12.49 11.10 4.51
CA ILE A 129 13.26 12.34 4.66
C ILE A 129 13.45 12.66 6.15
N LEU A 130 12.40 12.61 6.95
CA LEU A 130 12.48 12.88 8.39
C LEU A 130 13.40 11.89 9.11
N THR A 131 13.30 10.59 8.81
CA THR A 131 14.11 9.55 9.45
C THR A 131 15.61 9.63 9.09
N VAL A 132 15.95 10.26 7.97
CA VAL A 132 17.34 10.54 7.59
C VAL A 132 17.83 11.87 8.17
N LEU A 133 17.01 12.92 8.13
CA LEU A 133 17.43 14.25 8.60
C LEU A 133 17.61 14.32 10.12
N ILE A 134 16.71 13.71 10.89
CA ILE A 134 16.77 13.78 12.36
C ILE A 134 18.11 13.26 12.92
N PRO A 135 18.64 12.09 12.54
CA PRO A 135 19.95 11.65 12.99
C PRO A 135 21.12 12.57 12.59
N ILE A 136 21.00 13.26 11.46
CA ILE A 136 22.05 14.19 10.99
C ILE A 136 22.09 15.46 11.85
N PHE A 137 20.92 16.01 12.20
CA PHE A 137 20.84 17.27 12.94
C PHE A 137 20.95 17.11 14.46
N TYR A 138 20.59 15.96 14.99
CA TYR A 138 20.60 15.64 16.43
C TYR A 138 21.60 14.52 16.79
N GLY A 139 22.47 14.14 15.87
CA GLY A 139 23.59 13.21 16.08
C GLY A 139 24.86 13.94 16.35
#